data_f250ef8117b4c83474b0c1cd7595e065
#
_entry.id   f250ef8117b4c83474b0c1cd7595e065
#
_cell.length_a   1.000
_cell.length_b   1.000
_cell.length_c   1.000
_cell.angle_alpha   90.00
_cell.angle_beta   90.00
_cell.angle_gamma   90.00
#
_symmetry.space_group_name_H-M   'P 1'
#
loop_
_entity.id
_entity.type
_entity.pdbx_description
1 polymer ?
#
loop_
_entity_poly.entity_id
_entity_poly.type
_entity_poly.pdbx_seq_one_letter_code
_entity_poly.pdbx_strand_id
1 'polypeptide(L)' 'MANRLDDLPEVYAPDRAAFREWLTENHANAGGVWLVYFKKHTGRDSVDYDGAVREALCFGWIDGKVQRLDEARYRQVC' A
#
# COMPACT_ATOMS: atom_id res chain seq x y z
N MET A 1 -10.16 -21.43 -3.05
CA MET A 1 -9.13 -21.21 -2.06
C MET A 1 -9.06 -19.75 -1.65
N ALA A 2 -9.02 -19.52 -0.36
CA ALA A 2 -8.91 -18.15 0.10
C ALA A 2 -7.58 -17.52 -0.34
N ASN A 3 -7.59 -16.24 -0.66
CA ASN A 3 -6.39 -15.53 -0.99
C ASN A 3 -5.49 -15.42 0.24
N ARG A 4 -4.22 -15.71 0.04
CA ARG A 4 -3.24 -15.52 1.08
C ARG A 4 -2.71 -14.11 0.99
N LEU A 5 -2.41 -13.50 2.13
CA LEU A 5 -1.83 -12.17 2.13
C LEU A 5 -0.53 -12.13 1.32
N ASP A 6 0.27 -13.19 1.40
CA ASP A 6 1.54 -13.26 0.69
C ASP A 6 1.39 -13.26 -0.82
N ASP A 7 0.22 -13.62 -1.32
CA ASP A 7 -0.03 -13.68 -2.76
C ASP A 7 -0.51 -12.36 -3.34
N LEU A 8 -0.74 -11.36 -2.50
CA LEU A 8 -1.17 -10.06 -2.97
C LEU A 8 0.01 -9.30 -3.58
N PRO A 9 -0.24 -8.48 -4.60
CA PRO A 9 0.83 -7.69 -5.20
C PRO A 9 1.39 -6.68 -4.21
N GLU A 10 2.66 -6.33 -4.38
CA GLU A 10 3.30 -5.24 -3.66
C GLU A 10 3.38 -4.04 -4.59
N VAL A 11 3.09 -2.87 -4.07
CA VAL A 11 3.22 -1.64 -4.82
C VAL A 11 3.96 -0.60 -3.98
N TYR A 12 4.82 0.14 -4.62
CA TYR A 12 5.47 1.31 -4.02
C TYR A 12 4.88 2.55 -4.65
N ALA A 13 4.44 3.49 -3.84
CA ALA A 13 3.93 4.76 -4.30
C ALA A 13 4.71 5.88 -3.64
N PRO A 14 5.34 6.77 -4.41
CA PRO A 14 6.11 7.87 -3.81
C PRO A 14 5.21 8.94 -3.18
N ASP A 15 3.94 9.03 -3.60
CA ASP A 15 3.00 10.00 -3.06
C ASP A 15 1.56 9.50 -3.20
N ARG A 16 0.62 10.29 -2.69
CA ARG A 16 -0.81 9.93 -2.73
C ARG A 16 -1.33 9.80 -4.15
N ALA A 17 -0.88 10.66 -5.04
CA ALA A 17 -1.36 10.64 -6.42
C ALA A 17 -0.99 9.34 -7.11
N ALA A 18 0.23 8.85 -6.88
CA ALA A 18 0.67 7.58 -7.45
C ALA A 18 -0.14 6.41 -6.92
N PHE A 19 -0.47 6.41 -5.63
CA PHE A 19 -1.28 5.34 -5.06
C PHE A 19 -2.71 5.40 -5.59
N ARG A 20 -3.27 6.59 -5.70
CA ARG A 20 -4.62 6.77 -6.29
C ARG A 20 -4.66 6.25 -7.71
N GLU A 21 -3.64 6.54 -8.49
CA GLU A 21 -3.56 6.06 -9.87
C GLU A 21 -3.56 4.53 -9.92
N TRP A 22 -2.76 3.91 -9.06
CA TRP A 22 -2.73 2.45 -8.99
C TRP A 22 -4.09 1.88 -8.61
N LEU A 23 -4.75 2.47 -7.61
CA LEU A 23 -6.07 2.03 -7.17
C LEU A 23 -7.09 2.19 -8.29
N THR A 24 -7.05 3.31 -9.00
CA THR A 24 -7.96 3.56 -10.11
C THR A 24 -7.88 2.46 -11.15
N GLU A 25 -6.66 2.00 -11.44
CA GLU A 25 -6.45 0.99 -12.48
C GLU A 25 -6.68 -0.44 -12.00
N ASN A 26 -6.50 -0.70 -10.71
CA ASN A 26 -6.42 -2.07 -10.22
C ASN A 26 -7.48 -2.48 -9.20
N HIS A 27 -8.18 -1.55 -8.57
CA HIS A 27 -9.05 -1.89 -7.45
C HIS A 27 -10.18 -2.87 -7.84
N ALA A 28 -10.62 -2.83 -9.08
CA ALA A 28 -11.71 -3.70 -9.54
C ALA A 28 -11.25 -5.14 -9.77
N ASN A 29 -9.95 -5.34 -9.98
CA ASN A 29 -9.40 -6.64 -10.34
C ASN A 29 -8.52 -7.26 -9.24
N ALA A 30 -8.08 -6.47 -8.28
CA ALA A 30 -7.22 -6.94 -7.22
C ALA A 30 -8.03 -7.18 -5.95
N GLY A 31 -7.71 -8.25 -5.23
CA GLY A 31 -8.35 -8.55 -3.96
C GLY A 31 -7.72 -7.82 -2.79
N GLY A 32 -6.68 -7.06 -3.03
CA GLY A 32 -5.95 -6.31 -2.02
C GLY A 32 -4.57 -5.96 -2.54
N VAL A 33 -3.79 -5.29 -1.71
CA VAL A 33 -2.44 -4.87 -2.09
C VAL A 33 -1.59 -4.70 -0.84
N TRP A 34 -0.30 -4.99 -0.98
CA TRP A 34 0.70 -4.62 0.01
C TRP A 34 1.31 -3.30 -0.45
N LEU A 35 1.05 -2.24 0.31
CA LEU A 35 1.66 -0.93 0.02
C LEU A 35 2.98 -0.84 0.77
N VAL A 36 4.05 -0.59 0.02
CA VAL A 36 5.40 -0.51 0.59
C VAL A 36 5.70 0.93 0.95
N TYR A 37 6.15 1.15 2.19
CA TYR A 37 6.56 2.45 2.69
C TYR A 37 8.06 2.46 2.93
N PHE A 38 8.71 3.56 2.60
CA PHE A 38 10.09 3.78 3.00
C PHE A 38 10.12 4.64 4.25
N LYS A 39 10.94 4.24 5.21
CA LYS A 39 11.10 5.03 6.44
C LYS A 39 11.77 6.35 6.14
N LYS A 40 11.48 7.36 6.96
CA LYS A 40 11.96 8.72 6.71
C LYS A 40 13.47 8.85 6.67
N HIS A 41 14.18 8.06 7.45
CA HIS A 41 15.65 8.14 7.50
C HIS A 41 16.31 7.75 6.17
N THR A 42 15.58 7.09 5.27
CA THR A 42 16.14 6.70 3.96
C THR A 42 16.22 7.88 2.98
N GLY A 43 15.50 8.95 3.24
CA GLY A 43 15.42 10.07 2.32
C GLY A 43 14.59 9.80 1.06
N ARG A 44 13.97 8.63 0.95
CA ARG A 44 13.16 8.31 -0.21
C ARG A 44 11.71 8.77 0.00
N ASP A 45 11.12 9.28 -1.07
CA ASP A 45 9.73 9.68 -1.04
C ASP A 45 8.84 8.46 -0.88
N SER A 46 7.81 8.60 -0.07
CA SER A 46 6.85 7.54 0.17
C SER A 46 5.53 8.19 0.57
N VAL A 47 4.43 7.64 0.08
CA VAL A 47 3.12 8.09 0.53
C VAL A 47 3.05 7.88 2.04
N ASP A 48 2.46 8.84 2.77
CA ASP A 48 2.34 8.69 4.20
C ASP A 48 1.16 7.79 4.56
N TYR A 49 1.17 7.30 5.80
CA TYR A 49 0.14 6.37 6.27
C TYR A 49 -1.26 6.97 6.14
N ASP A 50 -1.43 8.20 6.62
CA ASP A 50 -2.73 8.86 6.60
C ASP A 50 -3.26 9.03 5.18
N GLY A 51 -2.40 9.48 4.27
CA GLY A 51 -2.77 9.64 2.88
C GLY A 51 -3.14 8.32 2.22
N ALA A 52 -2.37 7.27 2.52
CA ALA A 52 -2.64 5.95 1.95
C ALA A 52 -3.98 5.39 2.43
N VAL A 53 -4.26 5.50 3.72
CA VAL A 53 -5.51 5.01 4.29
C VAL A 53 -6.69 5.76 3.68
N ARG A 54 -6.59 7.06 3.53
CA ARG A 54 -7.68 7.86 2.95
C ARG A 54 -7.95 7.49 1.50
N GLU A 55 -6.90 7.27 0.72
CA GLU A 55 -7.07 6.88 -0.68
C GLU A 55 -7.69 5.48 -0.78
N ALA A 56 -7.25 4.55 0.04
CA ALA A 56 -7.81 3.20 0.06
C ALA A 56 -9.30 3.22 0.40
N LEU A 57 -9.69 4.01 1.40
CA LEU A 57 -11.09 4.13 1.79
C LEU A 57 -11.96 4.67 0.66
N CYS A 58 -11.44 5.55 -0.17
CA CYS A 58 -12.19 6.07 -1.32
C CYS A 58 -12.59 4.96 -2.29
N PHE A 59 -11.86 3.86 -2.28
CA PHE A 59 -12.14 2.70 -3.13
C PHE A 59 -12.76 1.55 -2.35
N GLY A 60 -13.17 1.79 -1.11
CA GLY A 60 -13.81 0.78 -0.28
C GLY A 60 -12.84 -0.21 0.37
N TRP A 61 -11.55 0.10 0.37
CA TRP A 61 -10.53 -0.76 0.96
C TRP A 61 -10.16 -0.27 2.35
N ILE A 62 -9.92 -1.21 3.25
CA ILE A 62 -9.62 -0.92 4.65
C ILE A 62 -8.19 -1.34 4.95
N ASP A 63 -7.46 -0.49 5.65
CA ASP A 63 -6.10 -0.81 6.05
C ASP A 63 -6.08 -1.98 7.03
N GLY A 64 -5.03 -2.76 6.95
CA GLY A 64 -4.88 -3.94 7.79
C GLY A 64 -3.47 -4.06 8.34
N LYS A 65 -2.96 -5.27 8.34
CA LYS A 65 -1.71 -5.65 8.98
C LYS A 65 -0.51 -4.88 8.42
N VAL A 66 0.38 -4.47 9.32
CA VAL A 66 1.67 -3.87 8.96
C VAL A 66 2.76 -4.91 9.20
N GLN A 67 3.70 -4.99 8.28
CA GLN A 67 4.77 -5.97 8.35
C GLN A 67 6.11 -5.32 7.99
N ARG A 68 7.10 -5.49 8.85
CA ARG A 68 8.43 -4.98 8.57
C ARG A 68 9.08 -5.82 7.47
N LEU A 69 9.72 -5.16 6.50
CA LEU A 69 10.47 -5.81 5.45
C LEU A 69 11.96 -5.81 5.74
N ASP A 70 12.51 -4.64 6.10
CA ASP A 70 13.92 -4.50 6.43
C ASP A 70 14.13 -3.20 7.22
N GLU A 71 15.37 -2.75 7.37
CA GLU A 71 15.67 -1.54 8.13
C GLU A 71 15.12 -0.27 7.49
N ALA A 72 14.87 -0.30 6.19
CA ALA A 72 14.47 0.88 5.42
C ALA A 72 12.99 0.87 5.05
N ARG A 73 12.34 -0.29 5.08
CA ARG A 73 11.00 -0.43 4.51
C ARG A 73 10.08 -1.24 5.41
N TYR A 74 8.81 -0.95 5.30
CA TYR A 74 7.74 -1.80 5.84
C TYR A 74 6.59 -1.80 4.84
N ARG A 75 5.66 -2.71 5.01
CA ARG A 75 4.49 -2.78 4.12
C ARG A 75 3.21 -2.92 4.93
N GLN A 76 2.12 -2.48 4.34
CA GLN A 76 0.81 -2.56 4.95
C GLN A 76 -0.17 -3.10 3.93
N VAL A 77 -1.01 -4.05 4.35
CA VAL A 77 -2.04 -4.60 3.47
C VAL A 77 -3.27 -3.68 3.49
N CYS A 78 -3.84 -3.52 2.33
CA CYS A 78 -5.10 -2.75 2.16
C CYS A 78 -6.15 -3.57 1.45
#